data_40d6ad0966e753c6b56ca807cbffb5a4
#
_entry.id   40d6ad0966e753c6b56ca807cbffb5a4
#
_cell.length_a   1.000
_cell.length_b   1.000
_cell.length_c   1.000
_cell.angle_alpha   90.00
_cell.angle_beta   90.00
_cell.angle_gamma   90.00
#
_symmetry.space_group_name_H-M   'P 1'
#
loop_
_entity.id
_entity.type
_entity.pdbx_description
1 polymer ?
#
loop_
_entity_poly.entity_id
_entity_poly.type
_entity_poly.pdbx_seq_one_letter_code
_entity_poly.pdbx_strand_id
1 'polypeptide(L)'
;MKLKLKIWRQENATAKGRMHTYSLDAVSPDMSFLEMMDMLNEQLMERGIDPVAFDHDCREGICGACSMFINGEAHGPDRLVTTCQLHMRKFKDGDTIHIEPFRAKPFPVIKDLVVDRSSFDRIQHAGGFVSVNTSGNTQDANALPIEKEAADKAFDAASCIGCGACVASCKNASAMLFVSAKVSQYALLPQGQVEATDRVMNMVKQMDEEGFGNCTNTGACEVECPKGISLENIARMNREYLAANLKG
;
A
#
# COMPACT_ATOMS: atom_id res chain seq x y z
N MET A 1 -26.45 -10.64 -8.76
CA MET A 1 -26.02 -11.65 -7.76
C MET A 1 -26.57 -11.26 -6.40
N LYS A 2 -26.88 -12.26 -5.58
CA LYS A 2 -27.16 -12.09 -4.14
C LYS A 2 -25.90 -12.39 -3.37
N LEU A 3 -25.50 -11.53 -2.45
CA LEU A 3 -24.27 -11.68 -1.70
C LEU A 3 -24.53 -11.48 -0.21
N LYS A 4 -23.74 -12.19 0.60
CA LYS A 4 -23.67 -11.98 2.04
C LYS A 4 -22.30 -11.35 2.37
N LEU A 5 -22.31 -10.14 2.92
CA LEU A 5 -21.11 -9.41 3.27
C LEU A 5 -20.89 -9.48 4.79
N LYS A 6 -19.75 -9.97 5.22
CA LYS A 6 -19.30 -9.90 6.61
C LYS A 6 -18.22 -8.83 6.70
N ILE A 7 -18.56 -7.70 7.28
CA ILE A 7 -17.72 -6.50 7.30
C ILE A 7 -17.32 -6.17 8.72
N TRP A 8 -16.04 -5.88 8.92
CA TRP A 8 -15.55 -5.35 10.18
C TRP A 8 -16.13 -3.97 10.44
N ARG A 9 -16.76 -3.81 11.61
CA ARG A 9 -17.29 -2.53 12.10
C ARG A 9 -16.63 -2.18 13.40
N GLN A 10 -16.12 -0.95 13.47
CA GLN A 10 -15.48 -0.38 14.64
C GLN A 10 -15.75 1.13 14.66
N GLU A 11 -16.41 1.59 15.69
CA GLU A 11 -16.91 2.98 15.78
C GLU A 11 -15.77 4.02 15.81
N ASN A 12 -14.68 3.70 16.53
CA ASN A 12 -13.52 4.57 16.69
C ASN A 12 -12.28 3.75 17.09
N ALA A 13 -11.13 4.40 17.22
CA ALA A 13 -9.84 3.76 17.50
C ALA A 13 -9.81 2.97 18.83
N THR A 14 -10.62 3.35 19.82
CA THR A 14 -10.66 2.73 21.17
C THR A 14 -11.77 1.71 21.34
N ALA A 15 -12.76 1.72 20.45
CA ALA A 15 -13.88 0.79 20.48
C ALA A 15 -13.45 -0.61 20.07
N LYS A 16 -14.12 -1.63 20.63
CA LYS A 16 -13.92 -3.02 20.21
C LYS A 16 -14.65 -3.29 18.91
N GLY A 17 -13.91 -3.57 17.84
CA GLY A 17 -14.48 -3.95 16.56
C GLY A 17 -15.04 -5.37 16.54
N ARG A 18 -15.97 -5.63 15.62
CA ARG A 18 -16.58 -6.95 15.36
C ARG A 18 -17.09 -7.06 13.92
N MET A 19 -17.28 -8.29 13.46
CA MET A 19 -17.89 -8.56 12.16
C MET A 19 -19.40 -8.37 12.20
N HIS A 20 -19.93 -7.62 11.24
CA HIS A 20 -21.37 -7.45 11.00
C HIS A 20 -21.75 -8.09 9.68
N THR A 21 -22.94 -8.65 9.59
CA THR A 21 -23.43 -9.32 8.37
C THR A 21 -24.49 -8.47 7.69
N TYR A 22 -24.29 -8.26 6.40
CA TYR A 22 -25.23 -7.56 5.52
C TYR A 22 -25.60 -8.47 4.33
N SER A 23 -26.77 -8.27 3.77
CA SER A 23 -27.19 -8.96 2.54
C SER A 23 -27.43 -7.93 1.46
N LEU A 24 -26.89 -8.18 0.27
CA LEU A 24 -27.13 -7.38 -0.92
C LEU A 24 -27.76 -8.25 -1.99
N ASP A 25 -28.81 -7.74 -2.61
CA ASP A 25 -29.46 -8.32 -3.77
C ASP A 25 -29.14 -7.48 -5.02
N ALA A 26 -29.29 -8.08 -6.20
CA ALA A 26 -29.14 -7.40 -7.50
C ALA A 26 -27.75 -6.79 -7.79
N VAL A 27 -26.68 -7.31 -7.18
CA VAL A 27 -25.31 -6.90 -7.51
C VAL A 27 -24.97 -7.31 -8.94
N SER A 28 -24.58 -6.33 -9.79
CA SER A 28 -24.11 -6.61 -11.14
C SER A 28 -22.70 -7.20 -11.13
N PRO A 29 -22.41 -8.21 -11.96
CA PRO A 29 -21.05 -8.72 -12.12
C PRO A 29 -20.08 -7.70 -12.73
N ASP A 30 -20.59 -6.69 -13.41
CA ASP A 30 -19.78 -5.69 -14.11
C ASP A 30 -19.39 -4.50 -13.24
N MET A 31 -20.03 -4.32 -12.07
CA MET A 31 -19.62 -3.26 -11.15
C MET A 31 -18.30 -3.58 -10.45
N SER A 32 -17.59 -2.54 -10.06
CA SER A 32 -16.41 -2.65 -9.22
C SER A 32 -16.78 -3.03 -7.79
N PHE A 33 -15.80 -3.52 -7.02
CA PHE A 33 -16.00 -3.82 -5.60
C PHE A 33 -16.40 -2.58 -4.78
N LEU A 34 -15.87 -1.40 -5.13
CA LEU A 34 -16.23 -0.16 -4.45
C LEU A 34 -17.65 0.29 -4.78
N GLU A 35 -18.11 0.12 -6.01
CA GLU A 35 -19.52 0.40 -6.36
C GLU A 35 -20.48 -0.52 -5.58
N MET A 36 -20.12 -1.77 -5.36
CA MET A 36 -20.88 -2.68 -4.50
C MET A 36 -20.91 -2.18 -3.05
N MET A 37 -19.79 -1.63 -2.54
CA MET A 37 -19.74 -1.02 -1.20
C MET A 37 -20.57 0.27 -1.13
N ASP A 38 -20.55 1.10 -2.17
CA ASP A 38 -21.40 2.30 -2.27
C ASP A 38 -22.89 1.90 -2.23
N MET A 39 -23.30 0.87 -2.99
CA MET A 39 -24.68 0.36 -2.99
C MET A 39 -25.11 -0.14 -1.59
N LEU A 40 -24.20 -0.81 -0.86
CA LEU A 40 -24.48 -1.18 0.52
C LEU A 40 -24.68 0.06 1.40
N ASN A 41 -23.82 1.06 1.27
CA ASN A 41 -23.90 2.28 2.08
C ASN A 41 -25.18 3.08 1.79
N GLU A 42 -25.62 3.16 0.54
CA GLU A 42 -26.93 3.76 0.19
C GLU A 42 -28.08 3.05 0.92
N GLN A 43 -28.12 1.71 0.89
CA GLN A 43 -29.14 0.95 1.60
C GLN A 43 -29.09 1.12 3.13
N LEU A 44 -27.90 1.28 3.70
CA LEU A 44 -27.74 1.52 5.14
C LEU A 44 -28.28 2.92 5.51
N MET A 45 -27.93 3.95 4.73
CA MET A 45 -28.40 5.32 4.95
C MET A 45 -29.92 5.44 4.82
N GLU A 46 -30.54 4.78 3.84
CA GLU A 46 -32.01 4.72 3.69
C GLU A 46 -32.70 4.13 4.92
N ARG A 47 -32.04 3.22 5.63
CA ARG A 47 -32.54 2.61 6.86
C ARG A 47 -32.15 3.37 8.12
N GLY A 48 -31.48 4.53 8.01
CA GLY A 48 -30.96 5.29 9.14
C GLY A 48 -29.82 4.60 9.90
N ILE A 49 -29.11 3.68 9.25
CA ILE A 49 -27.96 2.97 9.81
C ILE A 49 -26.69 3.67 9.35
N ASP A 50 -25.74 3.83 10.28
CA ASP A 50 -24.42 4.43 9.98
C ASP A 50 -23.70 3.66 8.87
N PRO A 51 -23.32 4.31 7.75
CA PRO A 51 -22.65 3.66 6.63
C PRO A 51 -21.30 3.08 7.04
N VAL A 52 -20.80 2.12 6.30
CA VAL A 52 -19.46 1.56 6.48
C VAL A 52 -18.43 2.60 6.05
N ALA A 53 -17.52 2.97 6.95
CA ALA A 53 -16.41 3.83 6.60
C ALA A 53 -15.33 3.04 5.84
N PHE A 54 -14.96 3.49 4.66
CA PHE A 54 -13.84 2.97 3.86
C PHE A 54 -13.24 4.09 3.03
N ASP A 55 -11.92 4.02 2.82
CA ASP A 55 -11.21 5.02 2.03
C ASP A 55 -11.27 4.68 0.54
N HIS A 56 -11.48 5.70 -0.26
CA HIS A 56 -11.37 5.67 -1.71
C HIS A 56 -11.09 7.09 -2.23
N ASP A 57 -10.45 7.17 -3.41
CA ASP A 57 -10.19 8.45 -4.06
C ASP A 57 -10.16 8.28 -5.58
N CYS A 58 -9.00 7.93 -6.18
CA CYS A 58 -8.82 7.93 -7.63
C CYS A 58 -9.72 6.94 -8.40
N ARG A 59 -10.09 5.81 -7.81
CA ARG A 59 -10.77 4.66 -8.44
C ARG A 59 -10.09 4.11 -9.71
N GLU A 60 -8.79 4.46 -9.90
CA GLU A 60 -7.95 4.09 -11.05
C GLU A 60 -6.73 3.24 -10.65
N GLY A 61 -6.65 2.81 -9.40
CA GLY A 61 -5.57 1.95 -8.92
C GLY A 61 -4.22 2.64 -8.71
N ILE A 62 -4.19 3.96 -8.49
CA ILE A 62 -2.94 4.74 -8.41
C ILE A 62 -2.74 5.49 -7.09
N CYS A 63 -3.77 5.69 -6.26
CA CYS A 63 -3.65 6.49 -5.03
C CYS A 63 -3.35 5.67 -3.75
N GLY A 64 -3.61 4.36 -3.75
CA GLY A 64 -3.41 3.49 -2.59
C GLY A 64 -4.44 3.66 -1.46
N ALA A 65 -5.51 4.45 -1.63
CA ALA A 65 -6.48 4.71 -0.57
C ALA A 65 -7.39 3.50 -0.27
N CYS A 66 -7.90 2.81 -1.29
CA CYS A 66 -8.90 1.74 -1.19
C CYS A 66 -8.36 0.41 -0.60
N SER A 67 -7.69 0.48 0.54
CA SER A 67 -6.95 -0.64 1.12
C SER A 67 -7.82 -1.43 2.10
N MET A 68 -8.13 -2.68 1.77
CA MET A 68 -8.83 -3.61 2.65
C MET A 68 -8.53 -5.07 2.29
N PHE A 69 -8.69 -5.97 3.27
CA PHE A 69 -8.71 -7.41 3.03
C PHE A 69 -10.08 -7.84 2.51
N ILE A 70 -10.07 -8.69 1.50
CA ILE A 70 -11.26 -9.34 0.96
C ILE A 70 -10.99 -10.85 1.00
N ASN A 71 -11.76 -11.57 1.79
CA ASN A 71 -11.57 -13.01 2.05
C ASN A 71 -10.15 -13.39 2.53
N GLY A 72 -9.48 -12.48 3.25
CA GLY A 72 -8.13 -12.69 3.79
C GLY A 72 -7.00 -12.37 2.83
N GLU A 73 -7.28 -11.92 1.61
CA GLU A 73 -6.30 -11.47 0.61
C GLU A 73 -6.31 -9.94 0.52
N ALA A 74 -5.12 -9.34 0.49
CA ALA A 74 -5.01 -7.90 0.37
C ALA A 74 -5.50 -7.44 -1.02
N HIS A 75 -6.43 -6.48 -1.05
CA HIS A 75 -7.13 -6.01 -2.25
C HIS A 75 -8.05 -7.04 -2.94
N GLY A 76 -8.12 -8.30 -2.46
CA GLY A 76 -8.98 -9.35 -2.99
C GLY A 76 -8.25 -10.40 -3.85
N PRO A 77 -9.01 -11.27 -4.53
CA PRO A 77 -8.48 -12.50 -5.14
C PRO A 77 -7.64 -12.27 -6.41
N ASP A 78 -7.70 -11.09 -7.02
CA ASP A 78 -6.94 -10.80 -8.24
C ASP A 78 -5.54 -10.28 -7.90
N ARG A 79 -4.52 -10.82 -8.58
CA ARG A 79 -3.14 -10.37 -8.45
C ARG A 79 -2.89 -9.10 -9.26
N LEU A 80 -2.00 -8.22 -8.75
CA LEU A 80 -1.63 -6.95 -9.39
C LEU A 80 -2.82 -6.00 -9.59
N VAL A 81 -3.84 -6.12 -8.74
CA VAL A 81 -5.08 -5.35 -8.80
C VAL A 81 -5.35 -4.69 -7.46
N THR A 82 -5.77 -3.44 -7.48
CA THR A 82 -6.26 -2.74 -6.28
C THR A 82 -7.76 -2.99 -6.08
N THR A 83 -8.27 -2.80 -4.87
CA THR A 83 -9.69 -3.02 -4.57
C THR A 83 -10.64 -2.23 -5.49
N CYS A 84 -10.27 -1.01 -5.90
CA CYS A 84 -11.09 -0.20 -6.81
C CYS A 84 -11.14 -0.74 -8.25
N GLN A 85 -10.21 -1.60 -8.62
CA GLN A 85 -10.15 -2.25 -9.93
C GLN A 85 -10.65 -3.70 -9.90
N LEU A 86 -10.96 -4.23 -8.72
CA LEU A 86 -11.58 -5.54 -8.56
C LEU A 86 -13.05 -5.48 -8.98
N HIS A 87 -13.49 -6.41 -9.84
CA HIS A 87 -14.87 -6.47 -10.33
C HIS A 87 -15.65 -7.62 -9.68
N MET A 88 -16.96 -7.41 -9.50
CA MET A 88 -17.82 -8.38 -8.82
C MET A 88 -17.98 -9.70 -9.57
N ARG A 89 -17.65 -9.78 -10.87
CA ARG A 89 -17.60 -11.04 -11.63
C ARG A 89 -16.61 -12.09 -11.10
N LYS A 90 -15.73 -11.70 -10.16
CA LYS A 90 -14.82 -12.63 -9.47
C LYS A 90 -15.50 -13.42 -8.34
N PHE A 91 -16.70 -13.03 -7.99
CA PHE A 91 -17.52 -13.69 -6.98
C PHE A 91 -18.75 -14.36 -7.63
N LYS A 92 -19.35 -15.31 -6.90
CA LYS A 92 -20.50 -16.07 -7.38
C LYS A 92 -21.78 -15.68 -6.62
N ASP A 93 -22.91 -15.92 -7.26
CA ASP A 93 -24.20 -15.78 -6.61
C ASP A 93 -24.28 -16.66 -5.34
N GLY A 94 -24.69 -16.07 -4.23
CA GLY A 94 -24.75 -16.73 -2.92
C GLY A 94 -23.46 -16.68 -2.09
N ASP A 95 -22.37 -16.13 -2.61
CA ASP A 95 -21.10 -16.05 -1.89
C ASP A 95 -21.20 -15.23 -0.59
N THR A 96 -20.40 -15.63 0.38
CA THR A 96 -20.14 -14.85 1.59
C THR A 96 -18.75 -14.23 1.50
N ILE A 97 -18.68 -12.89 1.51
CA ILE A 97 -17.44 -12.12 1.38
C ILE A 97 -17.09 -11.53 2.73
N HIS A 98 -15.88 -11.79 3.23
CA HIS A 98 -15.35 -11.21 4.46
C HIS A 98 -14.50 -9.99 4.11
N ILE A 99 -14.76 -8.85 4.75
CA ILE A 99 -14.09 -7.57 4.48
C ILE A 99 -13.53 -7.02 5.80
N GLU A 100 -12.21 -6.81 5.83
CA GLU A 100 -11.50 -6.36 7.02
C GLU A 100 -10.50 -5.24 6.70
N PRO A 101 -10.20 -4.35 7.67
CA PRO A 101 -9.20 -3.30 7.48
C PRO A 101 -7.78 -3.87 7.42
N PHE A 102 -6.84 -3.12 6.83
CA PHE A 102 -5.40 -3.38 6.91
C PHE A 102 -4.84 -3.04 8.30
N ARG A 103 -5.38 -3.62 9.36
CA ARG A 103 -4.93 -3.33 10.71
C ARG A 103 -3.59 -4.01 11.01
N ALA A 104 -2.67 -3.22 11.50
CA ALA A 104 -1.39 -3.64 12.07
C ALA A 104 -1.07 -2.71 13.23
N LYS A 105 -0.08 -3.05 14.08
CA LYS A 105 0.32 -2.15 15.17
C LYS A 105 0.61 -0.72 14.66
N PRO A 106 1.38 -0.54 13.57
CA PRO A 106 1.65 0.79 12.99
C PRO A 106 0.50 1.34 12.12
N PHE A 107 -0.58 0.59 11.92
CA PHE A 107 -1.80 1.00 11.20
C PHE A 107 -3.03 0.81 12.09
N PRO A 108 -3.20 1.62 13.15
CA PRO A 108 -4.38 1.53 14.00
C PRO A 108 -5.65 1.86 13.22
N VAL A 109 -6.75 1.18 13.56
CA VAL A 109 -8.06 1.45 12.95
C VAL A 109 -8.59 2.80 13.44
N ILE A 110 -8.98 3.68 12.53
CA ILE A 110 -9.66 4.94 12.82
C ILE A 110 -11.16 4.67 12.98
N LYS A 111 -11.79 4.09 11.96
CA LYS A 111 -13.19 3.67 11.93
C LYS A 111 -13.39 2.58 10.88
N ASP A 112 -14.10 1.53 11.21
CA ASP A 112 -14.47 0.41 10.33
C ASP A 112 -13.28 -0.14 9.52
N LEU A 113 -13.21 0.17 8.21
CA LEU A 113 -12.16 -0.27 7.30
C LEU A 113 -11.03 0.76 7.14
N VAL A 114 -11.18 1.95 7.71
CA VAL A 114 -10.21 3.03 7.63
C VAL A 114 -9.12 2.86 8.69
N VAL A 115 -7.87 2.90 8.27
CA VAL A 115 -6.69 2.82 9.15
C VAL A 115 -5.81 4.05 9.02
N ASP A 116 -5.11 4.41 10.10
CA ASP A 116 -4.10 5.47 10.07
C ASP A 116 -2.80 4.94 9.45
N ARG A 117 -2.42 5.50 8.31
CA ARG A 117 -1.17 5.20 7.59
C ARG A 117 -0.15 6.33 7.64
N SER A 118 -0.33 7.30 8.52
CA SER A 118 0.58 8.45 8.66
C SER A 118 2.04 8.06 8.99
N SER A 119 2.25 6.85 9.53
CA SER A 119 3.59 6.27 9.68
C SER A 119 4.34 6.17 8.35
N PHE A 120 3.66 5.88 7.24
CA PHE A 120 4.27 5.87 5.91
C PHE A 120 4.69 7.27 5.44
N ASP A 121 3.86 8.27 5.74
CA ASP A 121 4.17 9.67 5.40
C ASP A 121 5.41 10.15 6.16
N ARG A 122 5.53 9.81 7.44
CA ARG A 122 6.72 10.16 8.24
C ARG A 122 7.98 9.48 7.71
N ILE A 123 7.90 8.23 7.27
CA ILE A 123 9.03 7.56 6.59
C ILE A 123 9.40 8.26 5.29
N GLN A 124 8.42 8.66 4.47
CA GLN A 124 8.69 9.41 3.23
C GLN A 124 9.34 10.75 3.52
N HIS A 125 8.89 11.47 4.53
CA HIS A 125 9.50 12.74 4.96
C HIS A 125 10.94 12.58 5.43
N ALA A 126 11.31 11.43 5.99
CA ALA A 126 12.65 11.17 6.50
C ALA A 126 13.72 11.08 5.40
N GLY A 127 13.36 10.73 4.15
CA GLY A 127 14.36 10.59 3.09
C GLY A 127 13.81 10.32 1.68
N GLY A 128 12.50 10.25 1.50
CA GLY A 128 11.85 9.90 0.23
C GLY A 128 11.82 11.03 -0.80
N PHE A 129 12.85 11.87 -0.84
CA PHE A 129 12.96 13.04 -1.72
C PHE A 129 14.34 13.11 -2.37
N VAL A 130 14.49 14.03 -3.33
CA VAL A 130 15.77 14.40 -3.96
C VAL A 130 15.94 15.91 -3.91
N SER A 131 17.19 16.37 -3.75
CA SER A 131 17.53 17.78 -3.90
C SER A 131 17.39 18.19 -5.36
N VAL A 132 16.84 19.36 -5.60
CA VAL A 132 16.79 19.94 -6.94
C VAL A 132 18.20 20.41 -7.30
N ASN A 133 18.71 19.93 -8.44
CA ASN A 133 19.94 20.49 -9.00
C ASN A 133 19.66 21.90 -9.52
N THR A 134 20.10 22.90 -8.76
CA THR A 134 19.91 24.31 -9.08
C THR A 134 21.14 24.93 -9.77
N SER A 135 21.98 24.14 -10.45
CA SER A 135 23.16 24.62 -11.16
C SER A 135 22.84 25.66 -12.26
N GLY A 136 21.56 25.89 -12.54
CA GLY A 136 21.07 26.92 -13.45
C GLY A 136 21.15 26.56 -14.93
N ASN A 137 21.76 25.44 -15.28
CA ASN A 137 21.91 24.99 -16.66
C ASN A 137 21.20 23.66 -16.87
N THR A 138 20.48 23.51 -17.96
CA THR A 138 20.06 22.19 -18.47
C THR A 138 21.30 21.40 -18.87
N GLN A 139 21.29 20.10 -18.54
CA GLN A 139 22.36 19.22 -18.99
C GLN A 139 22.32 19.07 -20.50
N ASP A 140 23.53 18.97 -21.12
CA ASP A 140 23.66 18.63 -22.52
C ASP A 140 22.92 17.31 -22.83
N ALA A 141 22.19 17.25 -23.94
CA ALA A 141 21.52 16.04 -24.42
C ALA A 141 22.49 14.87 -24.67
N ASN A 142 23.78 15.16 -24.82
CA ASN A 142 24.85 14.16 -24.94
C ASN A 142 25.55 13.83 -23.61
N ALA A 143 25.03 14.33 -22.46
CA ALA A 143 25.49 13.88 -21.15
C ALA A 143 25.33 12.36 -21.03
N LEU A 144 26.15 11.69 -20.20
CA LEU A 144 26.11 10.24 -20.06
C LEU A 144 24.68 9.76 -19.77
N PRO A 145 24.07 8.99 -20.66
CA PRO A 145 22.71 8.52 -20.47
C PRO A 145 22.67 7.49 -19.34
N ILE A 146 21.54 7.43 -18.66
CA ILE A 146 21.25 6.36 -17.71
C ILE A 146 20.97 5.09 -18.52
N GLU A 147 21.57 3.97 -18.12
CA GLU A 147 21.30 2.68 -18.75
C GLU A 147 19.80 2.34 -18.63
N LYS A 148 19.23 1.83 -19.72
CA LYS A 148 17.80 1.49 -19.76
C LYS A 148 17.40 0.54 -18.64
N GLU A 149 18.19 -0.49 -18.37
CA GLU A 149 17.90 -1.47 -17.32
C GLU A 149 17.85 -0.82 -15.92
N ALA A 150 18.76 0.10 -15.62
CA ALA A 150 18.76 0.82 -14.35
C ALA A 150 17.53 1.74 -14.24
N ALA A 151 17.19 2.43 -15.32
CA ALA A 151 16.00 3.28 -15.37
C ALA A 151 14.71 2.47 -15.20
N ASP A 152 14.55 1.35 -15.93
CA ASP A 152 13.38 0.48 -15.83
C ASP A 152 13.20 -0.03 -14.39
N LYS A 153 14.24 -0.55 -13.75
CA LYS A 153 14.20 -0.99 -12.33
C LYS A 153 13.86 0.15 -11.36
N ALA A 154 14.32 1.37 -11.64
CA ALA A 154 13.99 2.53 -10.84
C ALA A 154 12.51 2.89 -10.95
N PHE A 155 11.95 2.85 -12.16
CA PHE A 155 10.53 3.12 -12.41
C PHE A 155 9.63 2.02 -11.87
N ASP A 156 10.03 0.75 -11.96
CA ASP A 156 9.31 -0.35 -11.32
C ASP A 156 9.21 -0.13 -9.81
N ALA A 157 10.32 0.24 -9.17
CA ALA A 157 10.31 0.58 -7.74
C ALA A 157 9.47 1.84 -7.44
N ALA A 158 9.48 2.83 -8.33
CA ALA A 158 8.70 4.06 -8.21
C ALA A 158 7.18 3.83 -8.30
N SER A 159 6.74 2.71 -8.88
CA SER A 159 5.32 2.39 -9.03
C SER A 159 4.60 2.12 -7.70
N CYS A 160 5.32 2.05 -6.57
CA CYS A 160 4.74 1.89 -5.24
C CYS A 160 3.76 3.04 -4.91
N ILE A 161 2.51 2.68 -4.59
CA ILE A 161 1.43 3.62 -4.26
C ILE A 161 1.18 3.79 -2.75
N GLY A 162 2.02 3.21 -1.89
CA GLY A 162 1.88 3.36 -0.44
C GLY A 162 0.58 2.79 0.15
N CYS A 163 -0.03 1.79 -0.49
CA CYS A 163 -1.32 1.25 -0.07
C CYS A 163 -1.29 0.51 1.28
N GLY A 164 -0.13 -0.02 1.69
CA GLY A 164 0.01 -0.75 2.95
C GLY A 164 -0.24 -2.25 2.86
N ALA A 165 -0.57 -2.83 1.69
CA ALA A 165 -0.79 -4.26 1.51
C ALA A 165 0.41 -5.10 1.99
N CYS A 166 1.63 -4.66 1.71
CA CYS A 166 2.86 -5.32 2.13
C CYS A 166 3.01 -5.43 3.65
N VAL A 167 2.57 -4.42 4.40
CA VAL A 167 2.58 -4.45 5.88
C VAL A 167 1.45 -5.34 6.39
N ALA A 168 0.25 -5.15 5.87
CA ALA A 168 -0.94 -5.86 6.32
C ALA A 168 -0.81 -7.39 6.12
N SER A 169 -0.24 -7.83 5.01
CA SER A 169 -0.02 -9.25 4.70
C SER A 169 1.20 -9.86 5.38
N CYS A 170 2.08 -9.04 5.96
CA CYS A 170 3.28 -9.51 6.64
C CYS A 170 2.98 -9.97 8.06
N LYS A 171 3.42 -11.19 8.44
CA LYS A 171 3.25 -11.71 9.81
C LYS A 171 3.86 -10.81 10.89
N ASN A 172 4.89 -10.05 10.54
CA ASN A 172 5.58 -9.12 11.44
C ASN A 172 5.18 -7.66 11.20
N ALA A 173 4.23 -7.38 10.32
CA ALA A 173 3.88 -6.01 9.92
C ALA A 173 5.13 -5.20 9.50
N SER A 174 6.01 -5.77 8.69
CA SER A 174 7.25 -5.13 8.24
C SER A 174 6.98 -4.16 7.09
N ALA A 175 7.56 -2.95 7.14
CA ALA A 175 7.50 -1.97 6.07
C ALA A 175 8.69 -2.06 5.09
N MET A 176 9.51 -3.09 5.19
CA MET A 176 10.75 -3.22 4.40
C MET A 176 10.50 -3.09 2.90
N LEU A 177 9.41 -3.65 2.34
CA LEU A 177 9.12 -3.53 0.92
C LEU A 177 8.77 -2.08 0.54
N PHE A 178 7.99 -1.38 1.35
CA PHE A 178 7.64 0.02 1.13
C PHE A 178 8.87 0.94 1.16
N VAL A 179 9.70 0.83 2.19
CA VAL A 179 10.92 1.64 2.34
C VAL A 179 11.92 1.33 1.22
N SER A 180 12.13 0.05 0.94
CA SER A 180 13.08 -0.39 -0.08
C SER A 180 12.70 0.05 -1.49
N ALA A 181 11.42 0.14 -1.82
CA ALA A 181 10.95 0.64 -3.10
C ALA A 181 11.45 2.08 -3.35
N LYS A 182 11.32 2.96 -2.36
CA LYS A 182 11.78 4.35 -2.47
C LYS A 182 13.31 4.47 -2.45
N VAL A 183 13.98 3.73 -1.57
CA VAL A 183 15.45 3.70 -1.54
C VAL A 183 16.01 3.18 -2.86
N SER A 184 15.45 2.10 -3.42
CA SER A 184 15.90 1.53 -4.70
C SER A 184 15.67 2.48 -5.88
N GLN A 185 14.51 3.12 -5.93
CA GLN A 185 14.21 4.11 -6.97
C GLN A 185 15.34 5.12 -7.09
N TYR A 186 15.73 5.73 -5.99
CA TYR A 186 16.72 6.79 -6.00
C TYR A 186 18.17 6.30 -6.02
N ALA A 187 18.45 5.10 -5.50
CA ALA A 187 19.78 4.51 -5.60
C ALA A 187 20.17 4.15 -7.04
N LEU A 188 19.19 3.89 -7.90
CA LEU A 188 19.40 3.57 -9.32
C LEU A 188 19.51 4.80 -10.22
N LEU A 189 19.12 5.96 -9.74
CA LEU A 189 19.09 7.20 -10.53
C LEU A 189 20.16 8.19 -10.07
N PRO A 190 20.85 8.89 -11.00
CA PRO A 190 21.88 9.87 -10.67
C PRO A 190 21.38 10.97 -9.73
N GLN A 191 20.15 11.46 -9.92
CA GLN A 191 19.57 12.52 -9.10
C GLN A 191 19.32 12.10 -7.66
N GLY A 192 19.32 10.81 -7.35
CA GLY A 192 19.15 10.28 -6.00
C GLY A 192 20.46 10.08 -5.23
N GLN A 193 21.62 10.26 -5.86
CA GLN A 193 22.92 9.92 -5.28
C GLN A 193 23.35 10.89 -4.18
N VAL A 194 22.98 12.15 -4.26
CA VAL A 194 23.41 13.19 -3.29
C VAL A 194 22.99 12.79 -1.86
N GLU A 195 21.74 12.38 -1.68
CA GLU A 195 21.20 12.00 -0.38
C GLU A 195 21.20 10.47 -0.14
N ALA A 196 21.87 9.66 -0.96
CA ALA A 196 21.72 8.21 -0.91
C ALA A 196 22.05 7.62 0.47
N THR A 197 23.14 8.08 1.10
CA THR A 197 23.57 7.65 2.44
C THR A 197 22.56 8.08 3.51
N ASP A 198 22.22 9.36 3.55
CA ASP A 198 21.29 9.91 4.54
C ASP A 198 19.89 9.33 4.37
N ARG A 199 19.44 9.17 3.12
CA ARG A 199 18.14 8.58 2.79
C ARG A 199 17.97 7.21 3.41
N VAL A 200 18.89 6.28 3.14
CA VAL A 200 18.73 4.91 3.62
C VAL A 200 18.81 4.85 5.14
N MET A 201 19.72 5.61 5.75
CA MET A 201 19.88 5.65 7.21
C MET A 201 18.63 6.24 7.89
N ASN A 202 18.14 7.38 7.41
CA ASN A 202 17.00 8.08 8.01
C ASN A 202 15.69 7.31 7.81
N MET A 203 15.44 6.77 6.61
CA MET A 203 14.20 6.04 6.34
C MET A 203 14.14 4.71 7.09
N VAL A 204 15.26 3.98 7.24
CA VAL A 204 15.31 2.76 8.05
C VAL A 204 15.12 3.10 9.52
N LYS A 205 15.80 4.11 10.04
CA LYS A 205 15.63 4.58 11.41
C LYS A 205 14.16 4.96 11.69
N GLN A 206 13.56 5.77 10.82
CA GLN A 206 12.16 6.16 10.97
C GLN A 206 11.22 4.95 10.95
N MET A 207 11.46 3.98 10.08
CA MET A 207 10.68 2.73 10.04
C MET A 207 10.73 1.98 11.39
N ASP A 208 11.90 1.92 12.01
CA ASP A 208 12.06 1.27 13.32
C ASP A 208 11.34 2.06 14.44
N GLU A 209 11.42 3.40 14.41
CA GLU A 209 10.73 4.28 15.35
C GLU A 209 9.19 4.20 15.26
N GLU A 210 8.65 3.96 14.07
CA GLU A 210 7.20 3.76 13.86
C GLU A 210 6.70 2.40 14.36
N GLY A 211 7.59 1.52 14.78
CA GLY A 211 7.25 0.23 15.37
C GLY A 211 6.83 -0.83 14.36
N PHE A 212 7.30 -0.73 13.12
CA PHE A 212 7.21 -1.82 12.15
C PHE A 212 8.13 -2.98 12.55
N GLY A 213 7.64 -4.20 12.33
CA GLY A 213 8.42 -5.39 12.63
C GLY A 213 9.52 -5.70 11.61
N ASN A 214 10.49 -6.52 12.02
CA ASN A 214 11.58 -6.95 11.15
C ASN A 214 11.11 -7.90 10.05
N CYS A 215 11.77 -7.82 8.90
CA CYS A 215 11.56 -8.73 7.79
C CYS A 215 12.08 -10.14 8.13
N THR A 216 11.25 -11.16 7.96
CA THR A 216 11.61 -12.58 8.07
C THR A 216 11.60 -13.31 6.74
N ASN A 217 11.60 -12.55 5.64
CA ASN A 217 11.72 -13.03 4.26
C ASN A 217 10.65 -14.06 3.85
N THR A 218 9.39 -13.85 4.29
CA THR A 218 8.27 -14.74 3.95
C THR A 218 7.75 -14.55 2.52
N GLY A 219 8.05 -13.43 1.87
CA GLY A 219 7.64 -13.11 0.50
C GLY A 219 6.17 -12.66 0.32
N ALA A 220 5.33 -12.72 1.36
CA ALA A 220 3.92 -12.34 1.25
C ALA A 220 3.71 -10.91 0.72
N CYS A 221 4.59 -10.00 1.09
CA CYS A 221 4.53 -8.60 0.67
C CYS A 221 4.65 -8.38 -0.85
N GLU A 222 5.46 -9.18 -1.54
CA GLU A 222 5.58 -9.14 -3.01
C GLU A 222 4.35 -9.76 -3.67
N VAL A 223 3.89 -10.90 -3.14
CA VAL A 223 2.73 -11.63 -3.69
C VAL A 223 1.45 -10.79 -3.61
N GLU A 224 1.25 -10.06 -2.52
CA GLU A 224 0.06 -9.24 -2.27
C GLU A 224 0.19 -7.80 -2.82
N CYS A 225 1.34 -7.44 -3.40
CA CYS A 225 1.55 -6.08 -3.90
C CYS A 225 0.75 -5.83 -5.20
N PRO A 226 -0.20 -4.87 -5.20
CA PRO A 226 -0.99 -4.57 -6.40
C PRO A 226 -0.17 -3.90 -7.51
N LYS A 227 1.10 -3.54 -7.22
CA LYS A 227 2.03 -2.92 -8.16
C LYS A 227 3.25 -3.79 -8.48
N GLY A 228 3.29 -5.03 -7.98
CA GLY A 228 4.36 -5.97 -8.28
C GLY A 228 5.75 -5.54 -7.82
N ILE A 229 5.83 -4.79 -6.71
CA ILE A 229 7.13 -4.36 -6.16
C ILE A 229 7.93 -5.58 -5.74
N SER A 230 9.10 -5.78 -6.35
CA SER A 230 9.94 -6.97 -6.13
C SER A 230 10.72 -6.92 -4.81
N LEU A 231 10.92 -8.09 -4.20
CA LEU A 231 11.81 -8.30 -3.06
C LEU A 231 13.28 -7.95 -3.34
N GLU A 232 13.70 -7.88 -4.60
CA GLU A 232 15.03 -7.41 -4.98
C GLU A 232 15.33 -6.00 -4.44
N ASN A 233 14.30 -5.18 -4.29
CA ASN A 233 14.42 -3.85 -3.70
C ASN A 233 14.89 -3.92 -2.24
N ILE A 234 14.44 -4.92 -1.46
CA ILE A 234 14.90 -5.14 -0.08
C ILE A 234 16.39 -5.50 -0.07
N ALA A 235 16.82 -6.38 -0.96
CA ALA A 235 18.23 -6.73 -1.07
C ALA A 235 19.10 -5.51 -1.44
N ARG A 236 18.62 -4.65 -2.34
CA ARG A 236 19.27 -3.39 -2.70
C ARG A 236 19.37 -2.45 -1.49
N MET A 237 18.26 -2.21 -0.80
CA MET A 237 18.24 -1.35 0.38
C MET A 237 19.22 -1.84 1.46
N ASN A 238 19.30 -3.15 1.68
CA ASN A 238 20.27 -3.71 2.64
C ASN A 238 21.73 -3.43 2.22
N ARG A 239 22.06 -3.48 0.92
CA ARG A 239 23.38 -3.11 0.42
C ARG A 239 23.67 -1.62 0.61
N GLU A 240 22.69 -0.75 0.29
CA GLU A 240 22.81 0.70 0.51
C GLU A 240 23.03 1.01 2.00
N TYR A 241 22.29 0.35 2.89
CA TYR A 241 22.39 0.52 4.34
C TYR A 241 23.77 0.08 4.86
N LEU A 242 24.27 -1.07 4.41
CA LEU A 242 25.62 -1.54 4.77
C LEU A 242 26.69 -0.58 4.26
N ALA A 243 26.58 -0.13 3.00
CA ALA A 243 27.54 0.82 2.42
C ALA A 243 27.52 2.18 3.15
N ALA A 244 26.36 2.63 3.59
CA ALA A 244 26.20 3.86 4.37
C ALA A 244 26.91 3.75 5.74
N ASN A 245 26.73 2.64 6.44
CA ASN A 245 27.40 2.40 7.74
C ASN A 245 28.92 2.26 7.65
N LEU A 246 29.47 1.87 6.48
CA LEU A 246 30.91 1.77 6.27
C LEU A 246 31.56 3.11 5.89
N LYS A 247 30.78 4.10 5.44
CA LYS A 247 31.26 5.43 5.04
C LYS A 247 31.23 6.46 6.18
N GLY A 248 30.45 6.21 7.21
CA GLY A 248 30.35 7.03 8.42
C GLY A 248 31.28 6.52 9.48
#